data_9c815e598b6535a9ad2d2f9c183d7049
#
_entry.id   9c815e598b6535a9ad2d2f9c183d7049
#
_cell.length_a   1.000
_cell.length_b   1.000
_cell.length_c   1.000
_cell.angle_alpha   90.00
_cell.angle_beta   90.00
_cell.angle_gamma   90.00
#
_symmetry.space_group_name_H-M   'P 1'
#
loop_
_entity.id
_entity.type
_entity.pdbx_description
1 polymer ?
#
loop_
_entity_poly.entity_id
_entity_poly.type
_entity_poly.pdbx_seq_one_letter_code
_entity_poly.pdbx_strand_id
1 'polypeptide(L)'
;PVLASRSIGEDFLAVTEFLRSQKFLSPVCVRPKSGKILSIVNKDVWRMQTLLPGQTIHVAQTLAMAREAGEIYARFHKVMDKMEYRFKSKKILHETEKVFGVFEEVVEANKVVDVEEEIEFIRNELPKFFLPSDLPLRVIHGDPKISNILFDAKGRAKAIIDLDTCTRRPLLVELGDAFRSWCGGAEDDPKNTF
;
A
#
# COMPACT_ATOMS: atom_id res chain seq x y z
N PRO A 1 9.90 8.82 -10.94
CA PRO A 1 8.87 8.19 -10.12
C PRO A 1 9.51 7.19 -9.16
N VAL A 2 9.16 7.29 -7.88
CA VAL A 2 9.75 6.50 -6.78
C VAL A 2 9.54 4.98 -6.97
N LEU A 3 8.54 4.59 -7.74
CA LEU A 3 8.15 3.18 -7.95
C LEU A 3 8.85 2.45 -9.11
N ALA A 4 9.83 3.06 -9.76
CA ALA A 4 10.53 2.46 -10.92
C ALA A 4 11.94 1.95 -10.59
N SER A 5 12.23 1.59 -9.33
CA SER A 5 13.55 1.08 -8.96
C SER A 5 13.64 -0.44 -9.13
N ARG A 6 14.87 -0.92 -9.38
CA ARG A 6 15.15 -2.37 -9.47
C ARG A 6 14.75 -3.10 -8.19
N SER A 7 14.97 -2.51 -7.02
CA SER A 7 14.64 -3.11 -5.74
C SER A 7 13.13 -3.33 -5.56
N ILE A 8 12.29 -2.41 -6.04
CA ILE A 8 10.83 -2.58 -6.02
C ILE A 8 10.41 -3.73 -6.94
N GLY A 9 11.02 -3.84 -8.13
CA GLY A 9 10.75 -4.99 -9.02
C GLY A 9 11.15 -6.33 -8.39
N GLU A 10 12.24 -6.38 -7.65
CA GLU A 10 12.68 -7.58 -6.94
C GLU A 10 11.74 -7.92 -5.76
N ASP A 11 11.29 -6.92 -5.01
CA ASP A 11 10.30 -7.10 -3.93
C ASP A 11 8.96 -7.59 -4.50
N PHE A 12 8.47 -6.96 -5.57
CA PHE A 12 7.24 -7.39 -6.25
C PHE A 12 7.33 -8.84 -6.72
N LEU A 13 8.44 -9.23 -7.33
CA LEU A 13 8.65 -10.61 -7.77
C LEU A 13 8.59 -11.58 -6.60
N ALA A 14 9.31 -11.28 -5.51
CA ALA A 14 9.34 -12.12 -4.32
C ALA A 14 7.93 -12.29 -3.71
N VAL A 15 7.17 -11.20 -3.59
CA VAL A 15 5.80 -11.22 -3.08
C VAL A 15 4.88 -12.05 -3.97
N THR A 16 4.90 -11.82 -5.28
CA THR A 16 3.99 -12.51 -6.21
C THR A 16 4.33 -13.99 -6.38
N GLU A 17 5.62 -14.35 -6.38
CA GLU A 17 6.05 -15.76 -6.39
C GLU A 17 5.66 -16.47 -5.09
N PHE A 18 5.79 -15.80 -3.94
CA PHE A 18 5.35 -16.35 -2.66
C PHE A 18 3.83 -16.55 -2.62
N LEU A 19 3.03 -15.54 -2.97
CA LEU A 19 1.57 -15.64 -3.03
C LEU A 19 1.13 -16.80 -3.93
N ARG A 20 1.75 -16.92 -5.10
CA ARG A 20 1.50 -18.04 -6.03
C ARG A 20 1.80 -19.40 -5.41
N SER A 21 2.92 -19.53 -4.68
CA SER A 21 3.29 -20.78 -3.99
C SER A 21 2.25 -21.19 -2.95
N GLN A 22 1.59 -20.20 -2.34
CA GLN A 22 0.51 -20.37 -1.37
C GLN A 22 -0.88 -20.47 -2.02
N LYS A 23 -0.97 -20.55 -3.36
CA LYS A 23 -2.22 -20.60 -4.14
C LYS A 23 -3.13 -19.40 -3.92
N PHE A 24 -2.55 -18.26 -3.56
CA PHE A 24 -3.27 -16.99 -3.47
C PHE A 24 -3.22 -16.31 -4.85
N LEU A 25 -4.38 -15.95 -5.40
CA LEU A 25 -4.46 -15.33 -6.72
C LEU A 25 -3.89 -13.91 -6.67
N SER A 26 -2.85 -13.66 -7.45
CA SER A 26 -2.19 -12.37 -7.61
C SER A 26 -1.62 -12.21 -9.00
N PRO A 27 -1.32 -10.99 -9.48
CA PRO A 27 -0.58 -10.80 -10.71
C PRO A 27 0.77 -11.51 -10.66
N VAL A 28 1.24 -11.98 -11.80
CA VAL A 28 2.53 -12.65 -11.95
C VAL A 28 3.40 -11.82 -12.88
N CYS A 29 4.66 -11.61 -12.50
CA CYS A 29 5.63 -10.93 -13.34
C CYS A 29 5.90 -11.75 -14.63
N VAL A 30 5.72 -11.12 -15.79
CA VAL A 30 6.08 -11.69 -17.09
C VAL A 30 7.51 -11.27 -17.41
N ARG A 31 8.43 -12.21 -17.36
CA ARG A 31 9.85 -11.91 -17.61
C ARG A 31 10.10 -11.65 -19.10
N PRO A 32 10.88 -10.61 -19.44
CA PRO A 32 11.33 -10.40 -20.82
C PRO A 32 12.27 -11.54 -21.26
N LYS A 33 12.50 -11.65 -22.56
CA LYS A 33 13.40 -12.69 -23.14
C LYS A 33 14.81 -12.69 -22.53
N SER A 34 15.27 -11.54 -22.00
CA SER A 34 16.56 -11.43 -21.31
C SER A 34 16.58 -12.11 -19.92
N GLY A 35 15.47 -12.62 -19.41
CA GLY A 35 15.33 -13.21 -18.08
C GLY A 35 15.36 -12.19 -16.92
N LYS A 36 15.57 -10.92 -17.20
CA LYS A 36 15.54 -9.84 -16.20
C LYS A 36 14.11 -9.64 -15.66
N ILE A 37 13.96 -8.92 -14.56
CA ILE A 37 12.65 -8.56 -13.99
C ILE A 37 12.10 -7.31 -14.67
N LEU A 38 12.99 -6.41 -15.08
CA LEU A 38 12.68 -5.10 -15.65
C LEU A 38 13.31 -4.96 -17.01
N SER A 39 12.68 -4.20 -17.87
CA SER A 39 13.22 -3.72 -19.15
C SER A 39 13.44 -2.21 -19.06
N ILE A 40 14.52 -1.72 -19.66
CA ILE A 40 14.79 -0.27 -19.80
C ILE A 40 14.60 0.07 -21.27
N VAL A 41 13.66 0.96 -21.55
CA VAL A 41 13.37 1.47 -22.89
C VAL A 41 13.35 2.99 -22.83
N ASN A 42 14.20 3.67 -23.59
CA ASN A 42 14.32 5.13 -23.63
C ASN A 42 14.50 5.76 -22.24
N LYS A 43 15.32 5.15 -21.37
CA LYS A 43 15.56 5.52 -19.96
C LYS A 43 14.41 5.23 -19.01
N ASP A 44 13.24 4.81 -19.49
CA ASP A 44 12.12 4.40 -18.67
C ASP A 44 12.24 2.94 -18.24
N VAL A 45 11.80 2.66 -17.03
CA VAL A 45 11.78 1.32 -16.44
C VAL A 45 10.42 0.70 -16.61
N TRP A 46 10.38 -0.44 -17.27
CA TRP A 46 9.14 -1.16 -17.58
C TRP A 46 9.10 -2.53 -16.91
N ARG A 47 7.92 -2.88 -16.43
CA ARG A 47 7.60 -4.21 -15.95
C ARG A 47 6.29 -4.67 -16.60
N MET A 48 6.24 -5.92 -16.99
CA MET A 48 5.01 -6.56 -17.48
C MET A 48 4.50 -7.54 -16.43
N GLN A 49 3.21 -7.58 -16.24
CA GLN A 49 2.53 -8.52 -15.35
C GLN A 49 1.28 -9.09 -16.03
N THR A 50 0.82 -10.24 -15.56
CA THR A 50 -0.40 -10.85 -16.08
C THR A 50 -1.60 -9.99 -15.71
N LEU A 51 -2.53 -9.86 -16.64
CA LEU A 51 -3.85 -9.29 -16.39
C LEU A 51 -4.73 -10.36 -15.74
N LEU A 52 -5.34 -10.01 -14.61
CA LEU A 52 -6.29 -10.88 -13.93
C LEU A 52 -7.73 -10.47 -14.32
N PRO A 53 -8.65 -11.45 -14.44
CA PRO A 53 -10.05 -11.12 -14.69
C PRO A 53 -10.71 -10.57 -13.44
N GLY A 54 -11.56 -9.56 -13.60
CA GLY A 54 -12.30 -8.91 -12.53
C GLY A 54 -12.50 -7.42 -12.79
N GLN A 55 -13.17 -6.78 -11.89
CA GLN A 55 -13.42 -5.34 -11.90
C GLN A 55 -12.94 -4.72 -10.59
N THR A 56 -12.35 -3.55 -10.65
CA THR A 56 -12.07 -2.71 -9.48
C THR A 56 -13.28 -1.83 -9.17
N ILE A 57 -13.42 -1.46 -7.92
CA ILE A 57 -14.45 -0.51 -7.45
C ILE A 57 -13.77 0.54 -6.59
N HIS A 58 -14.32 1.75 -6.56
CA HIS A 58 -13.81 2.84 -5.71
C HIS A 58 -14.56 2.96 -4.39
N VAL A 59 -15.79 2.45 -4.32
CA VAL A 59 -16.64 2.47 -3.12
C VAL A 59 -17.34 1.12 -3.01
N ALA A 60 -17.38 0.54 -1.81
CA ALA A 60 -18.17 -0.66 -1.54
C ALA A 60 -19.66 -0.33 -1.63
N GLN A 61 -20.34 -0.86 -2.64
CA GLN A 61 -21.76 -0.58 -2.88
C GLN A 61 -22.69 -1.30 -1.91
N THR A 62 -22.21 -2.35 -1.25
CA THR A 62 -23.00 -3.17 -0.32
C THR A 62 -22.13 -3.64 0.85
N LEU A 63 -22.77 -3.92 1.99
CA LEU A 63 -22.09 -4.54 3.14
C LEU A 63 -21.47 -5.90 2.80
N ALA A 64 -22.07 -6.63 1.86
CA ALA A 64 -21.49 -7.90 1.38
C ALA A 64 -20.16 -7.68 0.68
N MET A 65 -20.02 -6.64 -0.17
CA MET A 65 -18.77 -6.30 -0.83
C MET A 65 -17.71 -5.81 0.16
N ALA A 66 -18.11 -5.00 1.14
CA ALA A 66 -17.19 -4.58 2.21
C ALA A 66 -16.67 -5.78 3.03
N ARG A 67 -17.53 -6.76 3.31
CA ARG A 67 -17.16 -8.01 3.97
C ARG A 67 -16.18 -8.82 3.11
N GLU A 68 -16.45 -8.99 1.83
CA GLU A 68 -15.56 -9.68 0.88
C GLU A 68 -14.17 -9.01 0.83
N ALA A 69 -14.13 -7.67 0.85
CA ALA A 69 -12.88 -6.91 0.93
C ALA A 69 -12.10 -7.22 2.21
N GLY A 70 -12.77 -7.19 3.37
CA GLY A 70 -12.15 -7.55 4.65
C GLY A 70 -11.65 -9.00 4.67
N GLU A 71 -12.44 -9.94 4.13
CA GLU A 71 -12.08 -11.36 4.09
C GLU A 71 -10.86 -11.63 3.19
N ILE A 72 -10.75 -10.96 2.03
CA ILE A 72 -9.58 -11.18 1.16
C ILE A 72 -8.31 -10.60 1.77
N TYR A 73 -8.37 -9.43 2.43
CA TYR A 73 -7.21 -8.88 3.14
C TYR A 73 -6.84 -9.75 4.34
N ALA A 74 -7.79 -10.25 5.12
CA ALA A 74 -7.50 -11.18 6.21
C ALA A 74 -6.80 -12.46 5.71
N ARG A 75 -7.23 -13.00 4.57
CA ARG A 75 -6.55 -14.14 3.92
C ARG A 75 -5.15 -13.78 3.44
N PHE A 76 -4.99 -12.59 2.85
CA PHE A 76 -3.69 -12.09 2.43
C PHE A 76 -2.71 -12.02 3.61
N HIS A 77 -3.11 -11.38 4.71
CA HIS A 77 -2.25 -11.29 5.91
C HIS A 77 -1.91 -12.66 6.48
N LYS A 78 -2.88 -13.58 6.55
CA LYS A 78 -2.62 -14.95 7.02
C LYS A 78 -1.60 -15.69 6.15
N VAL A 79 -1.60 -15.42 4.86
CA VAL A 79 -0.62 -15.99 3.93
C VAL A 79 0.73 -15.30 4.11
N MET A 80 0.75 -13.97 4.11
CA MET A 80 1.98 -13.17 4.16
C MET A 80 2.70 -13.26 5.50
N ASP A 81 2.02 -13.64 6.58
CA ASP A 81 2.63 -13.90 7.89
C ASP A 81 3.70 -15.00 7.86
N LYS A 82 3.61 -15.90 6.86
CA LYS A 82 4.57 -16.99 6.63
C LYS A 82 5.74 -16.58 5.72
N MET A 83 5.75 -15.37 5.19
CA MET A 83 6.77 -14.92 4.26
C MET A 83 8.03 -14.48 5.00
N GLU A 84 9.08 -15.26 4.86
CA GLU A 84 10.41 -14.92 5.33
C GLU A 84 11.20 -14.22 4.22
N TYR A 85 11.00 -12.90 4.09
CA TYR A 85 11.65 -12.09 3.09
C TYR A 85 12.09 -10.74 3.65
N ARG A 86 13.30 -10.31 3.30
CA ARG A 86 13.82 -8.98 3.64
C ARG A 86 13.63 -8.07 2.43
N PHE A 87 12.69 -7.11 2.55
CA PHE A 87 12.44 -6.13 1.51
C PHE A 87 13.70 -5.30 1.21
N LYS A 88 13.97 -5.09 -0.07
CA LYS A 88 15.16 -4.38 -0.57
C LYS A 88 14.90 -2.91 -0.81
N SER A 89 13.66 -2.56 -1.16
CA SER A 89 13.24 -1.19 -1.34
C SER A 89 13.03 -0.49 0.00
N LYS A 90 13.55 0.74 0.10
CA LYS A 90 13.28 1.62 1.23
C LYS A 90 12.07 2.49 0.87
N LYS A 91 10.91 2.12 1.36
CA LYS A 91 9.66 2.88 1.17
C LYS A 91 9.37 3.67 2.44
N ILE A 92 9.29 4.99 2.31
CA ILE A 92 8.82 5.87 3.40
C ILE A 92 7.29 5.96 3.28
N LEU A 93 6.62 4.80 3.43
CA LEU A 93 5.16 4.75 3.44
C LEU A 93 4.69 4.62 4.88
N HIS A 94 3.77 5.50 5.28
CA HIS A 94 3.15 5.49 6.60
C HIS A 94 4.14 5.51 7.79
N GLU A 95 5.30 6.14 7.60
CA GLU A 95 6.27 6.39 8.68
C GLU A 95 6.01 7.77 9.29
N THR A 96 4.89 7.91 10.01
CA THR A 96 4.37 9.19 10.50
C THR A 96 5.41 9.98 11.30
N GLU A 97 6.17 9.33 12.19
CA GLU A 97 7.23 9.97 12.96
C GLU A 97 8.35 10.54 12.06
N LYS A 98 8.76 9.80 11.03
CA LYS A 98 9.79 10.29 10.09
C LYS A 98 9.27 11.44 9.23
N VAL A 99 8.01 11.34 8.79
CA VAL A 99 7.38 12.44 8.03
C VAL A 99 7.25 13.68 8.90
N PHE A 100 6.91 13.50 10.18
CA PHE A 100 6.89 14.59 11.15
C PHE A 100 8.28 15.21 11.37
N GLY A 101 9.33 14.39 11.45
CA GLY A 101 10.71 14.91 11.52
C GLY A 101 11.08 15.75 10.31
N VAL A 102 10.74 15.29 9.09
CA VAL A 102 10.95 16.08 7.85
C VAL A 102 10.11 17.37 7.86
N PHE A 103 8.87 17.31 8.36
CA PHE A 103 8.02 18.49 8.52
C PHE A 103 8.71 19.53 9.42
N GLU A 104 9.24 19.14 10.59
CA GLU A 104 9.95 20.04 11.48
C GLU A 104 11.20 20.67 10.82
N GLU A 105 12.00 19.85 10.11
CA GLU A 105 13.17 20.36 9.38
C GLU A 105 12.76 21.40 8.32
N VAL A 106 11.64 21.18 7.62
CA VAL A 106 11.13 22.14 6.62
C VAL A 106 10.62 23.42 7.27
N VAL A 107 9.90 23.32 8.38
CA VAL A 107 9.41 24.48 9.13
C VAL A 107 10.57 25.33 9.66
N GLU A 108 11.62 24.70 10.21
CA GLU A 108 12.80 25.40 10.71
C GLU A 108 13.60 26.07 9.59
N ALA A 109 13.75 25.41 8.43
CA ALA A 109 14.50 25.93 7.30
C ALA A 109 13.78 27.07 6.58
N ASN A 110 12.48 27.14 6.64
CA ASN A 110 11.66 28.13 5.95
C ASN A 110 10.98 29.02 7.00
N LYS A 111 11.12 30.34 6.86
CA LYS A 111 10.30 31.29 7.62
C LYS A 111 8.88 31.23 7.05
N VAL A 112 8.12 30.24 7.50
CA VAL A 112 6.74 30.04 7.05
C VAL A 112 5.88 31.08 7.78
N VAL A 113 5.24 31.96 7.03
CA VAL A 113 4.28 32.98 7.50
C VAL A 113 2.90 32.54 7.00
N ASP A 114 1.87 32.90 7.73
CA ASP A 114 0.46 32.69 7.41
C ASP A 114 -0.10 31.26 7.67
N VAL A 115 0.66 30.37 8.29
CA VAL A 115 0.20 29.00 8.69
C VAL A 115 0.74 28.58 10.06
N GLU A 116 1.06 29.53 10.92
CA GLU A 116 1.63 29.24 12.25
C GLU A 116 0.65 28.46 13.13
N GLU A 117 -0.65 28.74 13.03
CA GLU A 117 -1.67 28.04 13.81
C GLU A 117 -1.78 26.58 13.41
N GLU A 118 -1.71 26.29 12.10
CA GLU A 118 -1.72 24.92 11.58
C GLU A 118 -0.45 24.15 11.95
N ILE A 119 0.70 24.82 11.93
CA ILE A 119 1.97 24.24 12.38
C ILE A 119 1.89 23.86 13.85
N GLU A 120 1.41 24.78 14.70
CA GLU A 120 1.26 24.52 16.13
C GLU A 120 0.25 23.42 16.41
N PHE A 121 -0.87 23.41 15.68
CA PHE A 121 -1.86 22.33 15.75
C PHE A 121 -1.23 20.96 15.42
N ILE A 122 -0.48 20.86 14.32
CA ILE A 122 0.21 19.63 13.92
C ILE A 122 1.21 19.18 15.00
N ARG A 123 2.00 20.11 15.54
CA ARG A 123 2.97 19.83 16.61
C ARG A 123 2.33 19.28 17.87
N ASN A 124 1.17 19.80 18.23
CA ASN A 124 0.48 19.42 19.45
C ASN A 124 -0.34 18.13 19.28
N GLU A 125 -0.90 17.88 18.10
CA GLU A 125 -1.82 16.78 17.90
C GLU A 125 -1.17 15.52 17.30
N LEU A 126 -0.32 15.67 16.29
CA LEU A 126 0.21 14.51 15.54
C LEU A 126 1.02 13.53 16.41
N PRO A 127 1.86 13.96 17.38
CA PRO A 127 2.59 13.03 18.24
C PRO A 127 1.70 12.10 19.07
N LYS A 128 0.47 12.50 19.36
CA LYS A 128 -0.50 11.68 20.12
C LYS A 128 -0.93 10.41 19.37
N PHE A 129 -0.72 10.40 18.06
CA PHE A 129 -1.08 9.30 17.15
C PHE A 129 0.12 8.44 16.74
N PHE A 130 1.31 8.70 17.29
CA PHE A 130 2.45 7.82 17.03
C PHE A 130 2.21 6.44 17.58
N LEU A 131 2.51 5.45 16.77
CA LEU A 131 2.36 4.06 17.17
C LEU A 131 3.50 3.64 18.12
N PRO A 132 3.22 2.77 19.11
CA PRO A 132 4.28 2.17 19.93
C PRO A 132 5.36 1.50 19.07
N SER A 133 6.62 1.69 19.44
CA SER A 133 7.78 1.18 18.69
C SER A 133 7.97 -0.34 18.79
N ASP A 134 7.33 -0.98 19.77
CA ASP A 134 7.42 -2.43 20.07
C ASP A 134 6.34 -3.27 19.39
N LEU A 135 5.52 -2.66 18.54
CA LEU A 135 4.50 -3.40 17.79
C LEU A 135 5.11 -4.43 16.83
N PRO A 136 4.54 -5.64 16.74
CA PRO A 136 5.04 -6.66 15.85
C PRO A 136 4.93 -6.24 14.39
N LEU A 137 6.04 -6.39 13.65
CA LEU A 137 6.09 -6.09 12.23
C LEU A 137 5.58 -7.29 11.42
N ARG A 138 4.65 -7.04 10.51
CA ARG A 138 4.12 -8.01 9.54
C ARG A 138 4.32 -7.52 8.13
N VAL A 139 4.24 -8.42 7.16
CA VAL A 139 4.16 -8.00 5.76
C VAL A 139 2.76 -7.47 5.52
N ILE A 140 2.69 -6.18 5.17
CA ILE A 140 1.46 -5.49 4.81
C ILE A 140 1.44 -5.18 3.31
N HIS A 141 0.26 -4.88 2.77
CA HIS A 141 0.12 -4.38 1.41
C HIS A 141 0.71 -2.97 1.26
N GLY A 142 0.42 -2.10 2.22
CA GLY A 142 0.90 -0.72 2.29
C GLY A 142 0.11 0.30 1.45
N ASP A 143 -0.93 -0.15 0.73
CA ASP A 143 -1.93 0.68 0.07
C ASP A 143 -3.23 -0.13 -0.09
N PRO A 144 -3.92 -0.45 1.03
CA PRO A 144 -5.07 -1.36 1.04
C PRO A 144 -6.36 -0.68 0.55
N LYS A 145 -6.27 0.07 -0.54
CA LYS A 145 -7.44 0.70 -1.17
C LYS A 145 -8.41 -0.35 -1.67
N ILE A 146 -9.70 -0.01 -1.64
CA ILE A 146 -10.72 -0.90 -2.18
C ILE A 146 -10.56 -1.10 -3.69
N SER A 147 -10.03 -0.11 -4.42
CA SER A 147 -9.69 -0.20 -5.84
C SER A 147 -8.51 -1.13 -6.13
N ASN A 148 -7.75 -1.57 -5.11
CA ASN A 148 -6.71 -2.58 -5.22
C ASN A 148 -7.24 -4.02 -5.00
N ILE A 149 -8.56 -4.20 -4.98
CA ILE A 149 -9.23 -5.50 -4.96
C ILE A 149 -9.94 -5.73 -6.29
N LEU A 150 -9.75 -6.90 -6.88
CA LEU A 150 -10.52 -7.35 -8.03
C LEU A 150 -11.73 -8.15 -7.57
N PHE A 151 -12.91 -7.74 -8.01
CA PHE A 151 -14.18 -8.41 -7.75
C PHE A 151 -14.69 -9.12 -9.01
N ASP A 152 -15.38 -10.24 -8.84
CA ASP A 152 -16.11 -10.90 -9.91
C ASP A 152 -17.50 -10.22 -10.13
N ALA A 153 -18.21 -10.66 -11.17
CA ALA A 153 -19.54 -10.14 -11.50
C ALA A 153 -20.61 -10.36 -10.39
N LYS A 154 -20.31 -11.18 -9.38
CA LYS A 154 -21.18 -11.44 -8.23
C LYS A 154 -20.75 -10.63 -7.00
N GLY A 155 -19.80 -9.71 -7.15
CA GLY A 155 -19.27 -8.90 -6.06
C GLY A 155 -18.36 -9.64 -5.08
N ARG A 156 -17.84 -10.82 -5.44
CA ARG A 156 -16.91 -11.58 -4.59
C ARG A 156 -15.48 -11.16 -4.87
N ALA A 157 -14.71 -10.89 -3.83
CA ALA A 157 -13.31 -10.55 -3.95
C ALA A 157 -12.47 -11.75 -4.42
N LYS A 158 -11.70 -11.54 -5.49
CA LYS A 158 -10.91 -12.59 -6.17
C LYS A 158 -9.42 -12.45 -5.99
N ALA A 159 -8.90 -11.26 -6.07
CA ALA A 159 -7.47 -11.00 -6.03
C ALA A 159 -7.17 -9.63 -5.43
N ILE A 160 -5.96 -9.48 -4.89
CA ILE A 160 -5.37 -8.20 -4.53
C ILE A 160 -4.33 -7.86 -5.59
N ILE A 161 -4.30 -6.60 -6.01
CA ILE A 161 -3.40 -6.05 -7.03
C ILE A 161 -2.61 -4.88 -6.46
N ASP A 162 -1.69 -4.32 -7.25
CA ASP A 162 -0.81 -3.20 -6.86
C ASP A 162 0.09 -3.50 -5.65
N LEU A 163 0.81 -4.61 -5.74
CA LEU A 163 1.65 -5.14 -4.67
C LEU A 163 3.02 -4.43 -4.52
N ASP A 164 3.22 -3.30 -5.20
CA ASP A 164 4.49 -2.57 -5.21
C ASP A 164 4.80 -1.90 -3.87
N THR A 165 3.77 -1.64 -3.08
CA THR A 165 3.85 -1.02 -1.76
C THR A 165 4.07 -2.00 -0.62
N CYS A 166 4.03 -3.31 -0.89
CA CYS A 166 4.26 -4.33 0.14
C CYS A 166 5.58 -4.10 0.89
N THR A 167 5.49 -4.13 2.21
CA THR A 167 6.63 -3.90 3.12
C THR A 167 6.34 -4.50 4.50
N ARG A 168 7.30 -4.40 5.45
CA ARG A 168 7.06 -4.79 6.85
C ARG A 168 6.73 -3.56 7.69
N ARG A 169 5.55 -3.56 8.31
CA ARG A 169 5.05 -2.53 9.24
C ARG A 169 4.11 -3.15 10.27
N PRO A 170 3.77 -2.43 11.34
CA PRO A 170 2.67 -2.84 12.21
C PRO A 170 1.36 -2.95 11.43
N LEU A 171 0.57 -3.97 11.74
CA LEU A 171 -0.73 -4.20 11.06
C LEU A 171 -1.71 -3.03 11.26
N LEU A 172 -1.56 -2.26 12.35
CA LEU A 172 -2.40 -1.08 12.59
C LEU A 172 -2.26 -0.01 11.52
N VAL A 173 -1.08 0.12 10.90
CA VAL A 173 -0.86 1.02 9.74
C VAL A 173 -1.75 0.63 8.57
N GLU A 174 -1.80 -0.65 8.26
CA GLU A 174 -2.65 -1.19 7.19
C GLU A 174 -4.14 -0.98 7.46
N LEU A 175 -4.55 -1.25 8.70
CA LEU A 175 -5.95 -1.08 9.11
C LEU A 175 -6.39 0.39 9.05
N GLY A 176 -5.54 1.31 9.50
CA GLY A 176 -5.81 2.75 9.43
C GLY A 176 -6.00 3.23 8.00
N ASP A 177 -5.12 2.82 7.10
CA ASP A 177 -5.24 3.19 5.68
C ASP A 177 -6.43 2.51 4.99
N ALA A 178 -6.73 1.25 5.33
CA ALA A 178 -7.93 0.58 4.85
C ALA A 178 -9.20 1.33 5.27
N PHE A 179 -9.34 1.72 6.54
CA PHE A 179 -10.50 2.47 7.02
C PHE A 179 -10.61 3.83 6.35
N ARG A 180 -9.51 4.54 6.17
CA ARG A 180 -9.48 5.80 5.42
C ARG A 180 -10.06 5.63 4.01
N SER A 181 -9.66 4.58 3.30
CA SER A 181 -10.11 4.33 1.93
C SER A 181 -11.53 3.75 1.85
N TRP A 182 -11.90 2.85 2.78
CA TRP A 182 -13.15 2.08 2.65
C TRP A 182 -14.36 2.75 3.31
N CYS A 183 -14.13 3.61 4.32
CA CYS A 183 -15.19 4.30 5.05
C CYS A 183 -15.48 5.70 4.50
N GLY A 184 -14.65 6.21 3.58
CA GLY A 184 -14.88 7.45 2.87
C GLY A 184 -15.93 7.31 1.78
N GLY A 185 -16.59 8.42 1.43
CA GLY A 185 -17.67 8.44 0.41
C GLY A 185 -17.15 8.31 -1.02
N ALA A 186 -15.91 8.74 -1.29
CA ALA A 186 -15.21 8.54 -2.55
C ALA A 186 -13.69 8.53 -2.28
N GLU A 187 -12.99 7.63 -2.92
CA GLU A 187 -11.54 7.55 -2.85
C GLU A 187 -10.93 8.83 -3.46
N ASP A 188 -10.04 9.48 -2.72
CA ASP A 188 -9.32 10.69 -3.14
C ASP A 188 -10.21 11.92 -3.50
N ASP A 189 -11.47 11.99 -3.03
CA ASP A 189 -12.29 13.18 -3.19
C ASP A 189 -11.86 14.28 -2.19
N PRO A 190 -11.29 15.41 -2.65
CA PRO A 190 -10.88 16.50 -1.77
C PRO A 190 -12.05 17.19 -1.05
N LYS A 191 -13.29 16.91 -1.44
CA LYS A 191 -14.51 17.39 -0.77
C LYS A 191 -14.99 16.46 0.33
N ASN A 192 -14.39 15.28 0.46
CA ASN A 192 -14.68 14.31 1.52
C ASN A 192 -13.86 14.68 2.77
N THR A 193 -14.05 15.88 3.26
CA THR A 193 -13.59 16.28 4.59
C THR A 193 -14.57 15.73 5.59
N PHE A 194 -14.07 14.94 6.54
CA PHE A 194 -14.79 14.46 7.72
C PHE A 194 -15.40 15.59 8.51
#